data_1a233b3e135f3f053ad806ae43016084
#
_entry.id   1a233b3e135f3f053ad806ae43016084
#
_cell.length_a   1.000
_cell.length_b   1.000
_cell.length_c   1.000
_cell.angle_alpha   90.00
_cell.angle_beta   90.00
_cell.angle_gamma   90.00
#
_symmetry.space_group_name_H-M   'P 1'
#
loop_
_entity.id
_entity.type
_entity.pdbx_description
1 polymer ?
#
loop_
_entity_poly.entity_id
_entity_poly.type
_entity_poly.pdbx_seq_one_letter_code
_entity_poly.pdbx_strand_id
1 'polypeptide(L)'
;MNDPMLRLSDIHKSYNAGQAGEIRVLDGADFTVDRGEIVALVAPSGAGKSTLLHIAGLLDTADSGTVEIAGQPLQRASDAERTRTRRRSVGFVYQFHHLLPEFSARENIVLPQLANGMPNAQAVARADALLDKVDLAKRAGHRTAEMSGGEQQRVA
;
A
#
# COMPACT_ATOMS: atom_id res chain seq x y z
N MET A 1 -0.81 -1.25 27.69
CA MET A 1 -1.54 -0.69 26.54
C MET A 1 -0.82 -1.22 25.29
N ASN A 2 -1.53 -1.86 24.38
CA ASN A 2 -0.89 -2.27 23.12
C ASN A 2 -0.69 -1.00 22.29
N ASP A 3 0.53 -0.75 21.84
CA ASP A 3 0.77 0.32 20.88
C ASP A 3 0.06 -0.01 19.57
N PRO A 4 -0.69 0.94 18.98
CA PRO A 4 -1.39 0.70 17.73
C PRO A 4 -0.40 0.42 16.60
N MET A 5 -0.84 -0.39 15.63
CA MET A 5 -0.05 -0.67 14.43
C MET A 5 0.01 0.51 13.48
N LEU A 6 -1.02 1.34 13.47
CA LEU A 6 -1.09 2.58 12.70
C LEU A 6 -1.75 3.65 13.58
N ARG A 7 -1.17 4.85 13.63
CA ARG A 7 -1.78 6.04 14.20
C ARG A 7 -1.52 7.24 13.30
N LEU A 8 -2.59 7.93 12.97
CA LEU A 8 -2.57 9.25 12.35
C LEU A 8 -3.20 10.22 13.33
N SER A 9 -2.56 11.36 13.57
CA SER A 9 -3.07 12.36 14.50
C SER A 9 -2.99 13.74 13.88
N ASP A 10 -4.12 14.46 13.91
CA ASP A 10 -4.27 15.84 13.43
C ASP A 10 -3.78 16.01 11.98
N ILE A 11 -4.16 15.11 11.09
CA ILE A 11 -3.70 15.08 9.69
C ILE A 11 -4.42 16.17 8.89
N HIS A 12 -3.63 17.08 8.32
CA HIS A 12 -4.10 18.08 7.36
C HIS A 12 -3.49 17.81 5.99
N LYS A 13 -4.31 18.02 4.94
CA LYS A 13 -3.86 17.90 3.55
C LYS A 13 -4.68 18.81 2.65
N SER A 14 -3.97 19.68 1.93
CA SER A 14 -4.54 20.52 0.87
C SER A 14 -3.82 20.27 -0.44
N TYR A 15 -4.53 20.37 -1.54
CA TYR A 15 -3.95 20.40 -2.89
C TYR A 15 -4.04 21.81 -3.43
N ASN A 16 -3.05 22.25 -4.22
CA ASN A 16 -2.88 23.59 -4.75
C ASN A 16 -2.87 24.68 -3.66
N ALA A 17 -2.24 24.38 -2.51
CA ALA A 17 -2.15 25.30 -1.38
C ALA A 17 -1.61 26.69 -1.82
N GLY A 18 -2.29 27.76 -1.39
CA GLY A 18 -1.93 29.15 -1.73
C GLY A 18 -2.25 29.58 -3.17
N GLN A 19 -2.97 28.78 -3.95
CA GLN A 19 -3.38 29.08 -5.31
C GLN A 19 -4.90 29.26 -5.42
N ALA A 20 -5.35 29.94 -6.48
CA ALA A 20 -6.76 29.96 -6.83
C ALA A 20 -7.20 28.52 -7.17
N GLY A 21 -8.07 27.92 -6.33
CA GLY A 21 -8.48 26.52 -6.47
C GLY A 21 -7.85 25.60 -5.43
N GLU A 22 -7.35 26.11 -4.33
CA GLU A 22 -6.95 25.29 -3.17
C GLU A 22 -8.13 24.43 -2.70
N ILE A 23 -7.86 23.12 -2.55
CA ILE A 23 -8.83 22.15 -2.06
C ILE A 23 -8.26 21.55 -0.77
N ARG A 24 -8.85 21.88 0.37
CA ARG A 24 -8.57 21.23 1.63
C ARG A 24 -9.30 19.88 1.66
N VAL A 25 -8.55 18.80 1.68
CA VAL A 25 -9.09 17.44 1.60
C VAL A 25 -9.18 16.79 2.98
N LEU A 26 -8.19 17.05 3.84
CA LEU A 26 -8.18 16.58 5.23
C LEU A 26 -7.95 17.78 6.13
N ASP A 27 -8.72 17.85 7.22
CA ASP A 27 -8.69 18.97 8.17
C ASP A 27 -8.79 18.42 9.61
N GLY A 28 -7.64 18.06 10.19
CA GLY A 28 -7.55 17.50 11.53
C GLY A 28 -8.05 16.06 11.62
N ALA A 29 -7.72 15.21 10.63
CA ALA A 29 -8.18 13.83 10.62
C ALA A 29 -7.35 12.96 11.58
N ASP A 30 -8.04 12.23 12.47
CA ASP A 30 -7.46 11.21 13.34
C ASP A 30 -7.89 9.81 12.89
N PHE A 31 -6.95 8.84 12.96
CA PHE A 31 -7.22 7.47 12.60
C PHE A 31 -6.25 6.52 13.31
N THR A 32 -6.77 5.44 13.88
CA THR A 32 -5.97 4.45 14.60
C THR A 32 -6.39 3.06 14.22
N VAL A 33 -5.43 2.14 14.10
CA VAL A 33 -5.66 0.72 13.87
C VAL A 33 -4.78 -0.08 14.81
N ASP A 34 -5.39 -0.94 15.59
CA ASP A 34 -4.69 -1.83 16.52
C ASP A 34 -4.21 -3.11 15.82
N ARG A 35 -3.33 -3.85 16.49
CA ARG A 35 -2.84 -5.13 15.97
C ARG A 35 -3.99 -6.15 15.83
N GLY A 36 -4.14 -6.69 14.63
CA GLY A 36 -5.19 -7.68 14.31
C GLY A 36 -6.57 -7.08 14.09
N GLU A 37 -6.70 -5.76 14.12
CA GLU A 37 -7.94 -5.05 13.85
C GLU A 37 -8.21 -4.93 12.34
N ILE A 38 -9.48 -4.98 11.97
CA ILE A 38 -9.98 -4.64 10.63
C ILE A 38 -10.89 -3.43 10.75
N VAL A 39 -10.53 -2.35 10.09
CA VAL A 39 -11.28 -1.09 10.12
C VAL A 39 -11.83 -0.76 8.73
N ALA A 40 -13.12 -0.42 8.66
CA ALA A 40 -13.76 0.08 7.45
C ALA A 40 -13.83 1.61 7.48
N LEU A 41 -13.22 2.26 6.48
CA LEU A 41 -13.31 3.70 6.28
C LEU A 41 -14.47 4.04 5.35
N VAL A 42 -15.54 4.57 5.91
CA VAL A 42 -16.79 4.88 5.19
C VAL A 42 -17.01 6.38 5.15
N ALA A 43 -17.17 6.96 3.96
CA ALA A 43 -17.51 8.35 3.76
C ALA A 43 -18.00 8.57 2.30
N PRO A 44 -18.68 9.67 1.98
CA PRO A 44 -19.07 10.03 0.62
C PRO A 44 -17.88 10.07 -0.36
N SER A 45 -18.16 10.02 -1.67
CA SER A 45 -17.13 10.24 -2.70
C SER A 45 -16.54 11.64 -2.55
N GLY A 46 -15.23 11.79 -2.72
CA GLY A 46 -14.54 13.07 -2.56
C GLY A 46 -14.18 13.45 -1.11
N ALA A 47 -14.62 12.70 -0.10
CA ALA A 47 -14.36 13.01 1.31
C ALA A 47 -12.92 12.74 1.81
N GLY A 48 -11.96 12.53 0.91
CA GLY A 48 -10.54 12.35 1.29
C GLY A 48 -10.12 10.94 1.69
N LYS A 49 -10.97 9.91 1.60
CA LYS A 49 -10.64 8.52 1.98
C LYS A 49 -9.34 8.01 1.35
N SER A 50 -9.21 8.15 0.03
CA SER A 50 -8.01 7.70 -0.69
C SER A 50 -6.77 8.49 -0.27
N THR A 51 -6.92 9.80 -0.06
CA THR A 51 -5.82 10.65 0.44
C THR A 51 -5.37 10.20 1.82
N LEU A 52 -6.30 9.93 2.74
CA LEU A 52 -5.99 9.42 4.07
C LEU A 52 -5.26 8.06 4.00
N LEU A 53 -5.74 7.13 3.16
CA LEU A 53 -5.10 5.83 2.96
C LEU A 53 -3.71 5.95 2.30
N HIS A 54 -3.51 6.89 1.37
CA HIS A 54 -2.21 7.13 0.76
C HIS A 54 -1.21 7.70 1.79
N ILE A 55 -1.65 8.61 2.67
CA ILE A 55 -0.83 9.14 3.76
C ILE A 55 -0.51 8.02 4.77
N ALA A 56 -1.51 7.24 5.19
CA ALA A 56 -1.35 6.09 6.08
C ALA A 56 -0.36 5.07 5.52
N GLY A 57 -0.40 4.84 4.21
CA GLY A 57 0.50 3.92 3.50
C GLY A 57 1.83 4.53 3.06
N LEU A 58 2.13 5.79 3.44
CA LEU A 58 3.36 6.50 3.08
C LEU A 58 3.55 6.72 1.56
N LEU A 59 2.47 6.69 0.78
CA LEU A 59 2.48 7.03 -0.65
C LEU A 59 2.38 8.54 -0.88
N ASP A 60 1.74 9.26 0.05
CA ASP A 60 1.68 10.72 0.07
C ASP A 60 2.17 11.24 1.43
N THR A 61 2.35 12.56 1.54
CA THR A 61 2.71 13.27 2.78
C THR A 61 1.57 14.14 3.23
N ALA A 62 1.31 14.17 4.54
CA ALA A 62 0.48 15.20 5.14
C ALA A 62 1.20 16.55 5.11
N ASP A 63 0.43 17.64 5.06
CA ASP A 63 0.95 19.00 5.20
C ASP A 63 1.32 19.28 6.66
N SER A 64 0.51 18.76 7.60
CA SER A 64 0.79 18.74 9.03
C SER A 64 0.14 17.53 9.71
N GLY A 65 0.46 17.32 10.99
CA GLY A 65 0.04 16.17 11.77
C GLY A 65 1.13 15.11 11.89
N THR A 66 0.79 13.98 12.48
CA THR A 66 1.75 12.88 12.73
C THR A 66 1.26 11.55 12.18
N VAL A 67 2.19 10.78 11.62
CA VAL A 67 1.97 9.41 11.17
C VAL A 67 2.91 8.50 11.92
N GLU A 68 2.37 7.46 12.56
CA GLU A 68 3.15 6.42 13.24
C GLU A 68 2.76 5.05 12.71
N ILE A 69 3.76 4.22 12.42
CA ILE A 69 3.57 2.81 12.03
C ILE A 69 4.38 1.93 12.98
N ALA A 70 3.72 1.01 13.67
CA ALA A 70 4.32 0.12 14.66
C ALA A 70 5.15 0.89 15.71
N GLY A 71 4.63 2.02 16.21
CA GLY A 71 5.28 2.88 17.18
C GLY A 71 6.42 3.77 16.63
N GLN A 72 6.73 3.68 15.32
CA GLN A 72 7.74 4.52 14.69
C GLN A 72 7.12 5.79 14.13
N PRO A 73 7.50 6.99 14.63
CA PRO A 73 7.03 8.25 14.07
C PRO A 73 7.70 8.56 12.72
N LEU A 74 6.91 8.94 11.72
CA LEU A 74 7.36 9.08 10.33
C LEU A 74 7.14 10.48 9.74
N GLN A 75 6.64 11.45 10.51
CA GLN A 75 6.37 12.81 10.05
C GLN A 75 7.62 13.57 9.56
N ARG A 76 8.80 13.20 10.07
CA ARG A 76 10.11 13.79 9.68
C ARG A 76 11.01 12.77 8.97
N ALA A 77 10.49 11.61 8.62
CA ALA A 77 11.26 10.58 7.96
C ALA A 77 11.63 11.01 6.54
N SER A 78 12.86 10.73 6.16
CA SER A 78 13.33 10.90 4.79
C SER A 78 12.59 9.97 3.82
N ASP A 79 12.61 10.28 2.51
CA ASP A 79 12.00 9.41 1.49
C ASP A 79 12.57 7.99 1.51
N ALA A 80 13.86 7.85 1.84
CA ALA A 80 14.51 6.54 1.97
C ALA A 80 13.94 5.74 3.16
N GLU A 81 13.70 6.39 4.30
CA GLU A 81 13.10 5.77 5.49
C GLU A 81 11.65 5.41 5.26
N ARG A 82 10.87 6.32 4.66
CA ARG A 82 9.46 6.06 4.27
C ARG A 82 9.37 4.88 3.31
N THR A 83 10.24 4.83 2.30
CA THR A 83 10.31 3.73 1.33
C THR A 83 10.67 2.41 2.04
N ARG A 84 11.62 2.43 2.97
CA ARG A 84 12.01 1.24 3.75
C ARG A 84 10.86 0.74 4.62
N THR A 85 10.17 1.65 5.33
CA THR A 85 9.01 1.30 6.17
C THR A 85 7.87 0.76 5.32
N ARG A 86 7.52 1.41 4.20
CA ARG A 86 6.50 0.93 3.28
C ARG A 86 6.78 -0.48 2.78
N ARG A 87 8.02 -0.77 2.36
CA ARG A 87 8.42 -2.10 1.88
C ARG A 87 8.30 -3.20 2.92
N ARG A 88 8.48 -2.89 4.21
CA ARG A 88 8.57 -3.88 5.30
C ARG A 88 7.28 -4.02 6.10
N SER A 89 6.52 -2.96 6.22
CA SER A 89 5.44 -2.84 7.20
C SER A 89 4.07 -2.56 6.59
N VAL A 90 3.99 -2.27 5.28
CA VAL A 90 2.73 -1.91 4.62
C VAL A 90 2.52 -2.80 3.40
N GLY A 91 1.32 -3.37 3.27
CA GLY A 91 0.84 -4.03 2.07
C GLY A 91 -0.34 -3.26 1.49
N PHE A 92 -0.39 -3.15 0.16
CA PHE A 92 -1.51 -2.53 -0.54
C PHE A 92 -2.25 -3.55 -1.39
N VAL A 93 -3.57 -3.49 -1.34
CA VAL A 93 -4.45 -4.12 -2.32
C VAL A 93 -5.26 -3.01 -2.96
N TYR A 94 -5.07 -2.80 -4.25
CA TYR A 94 -5.74 -1.74 -5.00
C TYR A 94 -7.00 -2.25 -5.69
N GLN A 95 -7.92 -1.34 -6.01
CA GLN A 95 -9.09 -1.64 -6.84
C GLN A 95 -8.67 -2.10 -8.24
N PHE A 96 -7.64 -1.51 -8.82
CA PHE A 96 -6.98 -1.98 -10.04
C PHE A 96 -5.68 -2.68 -9.65
N HIS A 97 -5.43 -3.83 -10.22
CA HIS A 97 -4.35 -4.74 -9.83
C HIS A 97 -2.92 -4.18 -9.97
N HIS A 98 -2.71 -3.15 -10.81
CA HIS A 98 -1.41 -2.52 -11.11
C HIS A 98 -0.27 -3.50 -11.44
N LEU A 99 -0.60 -4.67 -11.97
CA LEU A 99 0.39 -5.61 -12.44
C LEU A 99 1.16 -5.04 -13.63
N LEU A 100 2.44 -5.37 -13.71
CA LEU A 100 3.30 -5.01 -14.82
C LEU A 100 2.96 -5.91 -16.03
N PRO A 101 2.45 -5.36 -17.15
CA PRO A 101 1.90 -6.16 -18.24
C PRO A 101 2.97 -6.94 -19.03
N GLU A 102 4.22 -6.50 -18.97
CA GLU A 102 5.36 -7.14 -19.64
C GLU A 102 5.80 -8.43 -18.95
N PHE A 103 5.42 -8.61 -17.68
CA PHE A 103 5.84 -9.71 -16.83
C PHE A 103 4.72 -10.74 -16.66
N SER A 104 5.12 -12.00 -16.46
CA SER A 104 4.21 -13.08 -16.10
C SER A 104 3.65 -12.91 -14.67
N ALA A 105 2.63 -13.68 -14.32
CA ALA A 105 2.09 -13.73 -12.97
C ALA A 105 3.17 -14.00 -11.91
N ARG A 106 4.03 -15.00 -12.18
CA ARG A 106 5.17 -15.32 -11.30
C ARG A 106 6.12 -14.15 -11.16
N GLU A 107 6.53 -13.52 -12.26
CA GLU A 107 7.48 -12.42 -12.25
C GLU A 107 6.93 -11.20 -11.50
N ASN A 108 5.65 -10.88 -11.64
CA ASN A 108 5.01 -9.81 -10.88
C ASN A 108 5.13 -10.03 -9.35
N ILE A 109 5.07 -11.29 -8.89
CA ILE A 109 5.25 -11.62 -7.46
C ILE A 109 6.74 -11.68 -7.08
N VAL A 110 7.62 -12.07 -7.99
CA VAL A 110 9.07 -12.18 -7.75
C VAL A 110 9.73 -10.80 -7.62
N LEU A 111 9.40 -9.87 -8.51
CA LEU A 111 10.04 -8.56 -8.59
C LEU A 111 10.08 -7.77 -7.27
N PRO A 112 8.99 -7.62 -6.51
CA PRO A 112 9.03 -6.91 -5.23
C PRO A 112 9.87 -7.62 -4.18
N GLN A 113 10.00 -8.94 -4.25
CA GLN A 113 10.84 -9.72 -3.35
C GLN A 113 12.34 -9.50 -3.65
N LEU A 114 12.70 -9.47 -4.93
CA LEU A 114 14.06 -9.13 -5.36
C LEU A 114 14.44 -7.70 -4.95
N ALA A 115 13.51 -6.74 -5.09
CA ALA A 115 13.70 -5.36 -4.66
C ALA A 115 13.94 -5.24 -3.14
N ASN A 116 13.49 -6.23 -2.36
CA ASN A 116 13.76 -6.34 -0.92
C ASN A 116 15.00 -7.18 -0.58
N GLY A 117 15.80 -7.57 -1.59
CA GLY A 117 17.06 -8.29 -1.41
C GLY A 117 16.92 -9.82 -1.25
N MET A 118 15.72 -10.37 -1.53
CA MET A 118 15.56 -11.83 -1.50
C MET A 118 16.33 -12.50 -2.65
N PRO A 119 17.08 -13.58 -2.42
CA PRO A 119 17.71 -14.34 -3.49
C PRO A 119 16.70 -14.87 -4.51
N ASN A 120 17.03 -14.82 -5.81
CA ASN A 120 16.10 -15.16 -6.89
C ASN A 120 15.45 -16.55 -6.72
N ALA A 121 16.22 -17.58 -6.39
CA ALA A 121 15.66 -18.92 -6.19
C ALA A 121 14.60 -18.98 -5.07
N GLN A 122 14.81 -18.24 -3.98
CA GLN A 122 13.85 -18.14 -2.88
C GLN A 122 12.60 -17.33 -3.29
N ALA A 123 12.78 -16.23 -4.03
CA ALA A 123 11.69 -15.41 -4.53
C ALA A 123 10.78 -16.20 -5.48
N VAL A 124 11.36 -16.98 -6.39
CA VAL A 124 10.61 -17.86 -7.31
C VAL A 124 9.86 -18.93 -6.53
N ALA A 125 10.51 -19.65 -5.63
CA ALA A 125 9.85 -20.69 -4.83
C ALA A 125 8.69 -20.13 -4.01
N ARG A 126 8.86 -18.94 -3.43
CA ARG A 126 7.79 -18.27 -2.68
C ARG A 126 6.66 -17.80 -3.61
N ALA A 127 6.97 -17.27 -4.80
CA ALA A 127 5.96 -16.88 -5.78
C ALA A 127 5.11 -18.07 -6.22
N ASP A 128 5.73 -19.22 -6.50
CA ASP A 128 5.01 -20.44 -6.86
C ASP A 128 4.10 -20.94 -5.73
N ALA A 129 4.57 -20.91 -4.49
CA ALA A 129 3.77 -21.29 -3.33
C ALA A 129 2.59 -20.30 -3.09
N LEU A 130 2.75 -19.00 -3.40
CA LEU A 130 1.67 -18.02 -3.30
C LEU A 130 0.64 -18.22 -4.41
N LEU A 131 1.06 -18.47 -5.64
CA LEU A 131 0.18 -18.77 -6.76
C LEU A 131 -0.65 -20.05 -6.53
N ASP A 132 -0.04 -21.07 -5.92
CA ASP A 132 -0.75 -22.30 -5.56
C ASP A 132 -1.85 -22.02 -4.53
N LYS A 133 -1.61 -21.19 -3.52
CA LYS A 133 -2.61 -20.80 -2.51
C LYS A 133 -3.84 -20.09 -3.05
N VAL A 134 -3.73 -19.48 -4.23
CA VAL A 134 -4.83 -18.76 -4.88
C VAL A 134 -5.34 -19.48 -6.14
N ASP A 135 -5.01 -20.78 -6.29
CA ASP A 135 -5.38 -21.64 -7.42
C ASP A 135 -4.89 -21.15 -8.79
N LEU A 136 -3.71 -20.52 -8.84
CA LEU A 136 -3.10 -19.99 -10.05
C LEU A 136 -1.76 -20.65 -10.43
N ALA A 137 -1.41 -21.80 -9.85
CA ALA A 137 -0.14 -22.49 -10.15
C ALA A 137 0.04 -22.75 -11.67
N LYS A 138 -1.03 -23.13 -12.37
CA LYS A 138 -1.04 -23.36 -13.84
C LYS A 138 -0.94 -22.07 -14.66
N ARG A 139 -1.14 -20.91 -14.03
CA ARG A 139 -1.09 -19.58 -14.65
C ARG A 139 0.24 -18.85 -14.40
N ALA A 140 1.16 -19.44 -13.67
CA ALA A 140 2.41 -18.81 -13.26
C ALA A 140 3.20 -18.16 -14.41
N GLY A 141 3.23 -18.78 -15.58
CA GLY A 141 3.91 -18.27 -16.77
C GLY A 141 3.08 -17.35 -17.66
N HIS A 142 1.79 -17.14 -17.37
CA HIS A 142 0.92 -16.30 -18.20
C HIS A 142 1.16 -14.81 -17.89
N ARG A 143 1.10 -13.98 -18.92
CA ARG A 143 1.09 -12.52 -18.80
C ARG A 143 -0.30 -12.02 -18.44
N THR A 144 -0.39 -10.79 -17.94
CA THR A 144 -1.67 -10.20 -17.51
C THR A 144 -2.72 -10.19 -18.62
N ALA A 145 -2.34 -9.96 -19.87
CA ALA A 145 -3.24 -9.98 -21.01
C ALA A 145 -3.89 -11.36 -21.29
N GLU A 146 -3.29 -12.43 -20.78
CA GLU A 146 -3.75 -13.82 -20.93
C GLU A 146 -4.59 -14.28 -19.72
N MET A 147 -4.85 -13.38 -18.77
CA MET A 147 -5.52 -13.66 -17.52
C MET A 147 -6.82 -12.87 -17.39
N SER A 148 -7.83 -13.48 -16.81
CA SER A 148 -9.07 -12.77 -16.46
C SER A 148 -8.82 -11.72 -15.37
N GLY A 149 -9.69 -10.71 -15.26
CA GLY A 149 -9.58 -9.68 -14.22
C GLY A 149 -9.55 -10.25 -12.80
N GLY A 150 -10.31 -11.31 -12.55
CA GLY A 150 -10.28 -12.00 -11.24
C GLY A 150 -8.98 -12.77 -10.99
N GLU A 151 -8.35 -13.35 -12.02
CA GLU A 151 -7.03 -13.96 -11.90
C GLU A 151 -5.95 -12.90 -11.64
N GLN A 152 -6.00 -11.77 -12.38
CA GLN A 152 -5.10 -10.63 -12.18
C GLN A 152 -5.19 -10.08 -10.76
N GLN A 153 -6.41 -9.94 -10.22
CA GLN A 153 -6.63 -9.46 -8.85
C GLN A 153 -6.09 -10.43 -7.80
N ARG A 154 -6.11 -11.74 -8.06
CA ARG A 154 -5.50 -12.73 -7.14
C ARG A 154 -3.97 -12.78 -7.22
N VAL A 155 -3.37 -12.31 -8.29
CA VAL A 155 -1.90 -12.17 -8.42
C VAL A 155 -1.40 -10.94 -7.67
N ALA A 156 -2.20 -9.84 -7.64
CA ALA A 156 -1.86 -8.60 -6.97
C ALA A 156 -1.96 -8.72 -5.44
#